data_7d3f5f446fe28ceb8bcaf1f808822d71
#
_entry.id   7d3f5f446fe28ceb8bcaf1f808822d71
#
_cell.length_a   1.000
_cell.length_b   1.000
_cell.length_c   1.000
_cell.angle_alpha   90.00
_cell.angle_beta   90.00
_cell.angle_gamma   90.00
#
_symmetry.space_group_name_H-M   'P 1'
#
loop_
_entity.id
_entity.type
_entity.pdbx_description
1 polymer ?
#
loop_
_entity_poly.entity_id
_entity_poly.type
_entity_poly.pdbx_seq_one_letter_code
_entity_poly.pdbx_strand_id
1 'polypeptide(L)'
;MNLVSITGFVTKDLLSTIKFQYYTWRAFKSAQIAEGNISSTTFKDADVFMTLTVWEDKESMRKFYLGGEHREAMRQTKPLGHYAKVYSYLTDEVPTTKEAIEIWRNEGRIVHGEPDPKYGDKIVSDEDVSTE
;
A
#
# COMPACT_ATOMS: atom_id res chain seq x y z
N MET A 1 17.90 -1.69 11.82
CA MET A 1 16.73 -2.18 11.05
C MET A 1 16.19 -1.08 10.14
N ASN A 2 15.70 -1.48 8.99
CA ASN A 2 15.03 -0.57 8.06
C ASN A 2 13.51 -0.70 8.20
N LEU A 3 12.80 0.34 7.82
CA LEU A 3 11.34 0.31 7.79
C LEU A 3 10.89 -0.06 6.38
N VAL A 4 10.10 -1.13 6.28
CA VAL A 4 9.49 -1.58 5.03
C VAL A 4 8.02 -1.18 5.04
N SER A 5 7.54 -0.60 3.95
CA SER A 5 6.12 -0.25 3.76
C SER A 5 5.60 -0.92 2.49
N ILE A 6 4.52 -1.66 2.64
CA ILE A 6 3.87 -2.36 1.54
C ILE A 6 2.47 -1.80 1.39
N THR A 7 2.15 -1.31 0.20
CA THR A 7 0.81 -0.79 -0.09
C THR A 7 0.20 -1.56 -1.25
N GLY A 8 -1.10 -1.78 -1.19
CA GLY A 8 -1.84 -2.38 -2.28
C GLY A 8 -3.12 -1.60 -2.54
N PHE A 9 -3.43 -1.35 -3.80
CA PHE A 9 -4.55 -0.52 -4.22
C PHE A 9 -5.26 -1.18 -5.41
N VAL A 10 -6.59 -1.24 -5.34
CA VAL A 10 -7.45 -1.74 -6.42
C VAL A 10 -8.31 -0.59 -6.92
N THR A 11 -8.28 -0.35 -8.22
CA THR A 11 -9.05 0.72 -8.85
C THR A 11 -10.48 0.26 -9.14
N LYS A 12 -11.41 1.22 -9.23
CA LYS A 12 -12.83 0.93 -9.49
C LYS A 12 -13.11 0.44 -10.91
N ASP A 13 -12.44 1.06 -11.90
CA ASP A 13 -12.70 0.84 -13.32
C ASP A 13 -11.49 1.23 -14.16
N LEU A 14 -11.58 1.04 -15.47
CA LEU A 14 -10.49 1.30 -16.41
C LEU A 14 -10.07 2.78 -16.43
N LEU A 15 -11.02 3.69 -16.43
CA LEU A 15 -10.71 5.13 -16.46
C LEU A 15 -10.01 5.54 -15.18
N SER A 16 -10.47 5.03 -14.02
CA SER A 16 -9.83 5.26 -12.73
C SER A 16 -8.40 4.71 -12.72
N THR A 17 -8.17 3.56 -13.37
CA THR A 17 -6.84 2.95 -13.48
C THR A 17 -5.86 3.88 -14.20
N ILE A 18 -6.29 4.50 -15.30
CA ILE A 18 -5.44 5.42 -16.07
C ILE A 18 -5.06 6.62 -15.21
N LYS A 19 -6.02 7.23 -14.52
CA LYS A 19 -5.77 8.36 -13.62
C LYS A 19 -4.87 7.96 -12.46
N PHE A 20 -5.14 6.79 -11.86
CA PHE A 20 -4.35 6.26 -10.77
C PHE A 20 -2.88 6.07 -11.16
N GLN A 21 -2.62 5.52 -12.33
CA GLN A 21 -1.25 5.31 -12.79
C GLN A 21 -0.47 6.62 -12.93
N TYR A 22 -1.13 7.68 -13.38
CA TYR A 22 -0.48 8.99 -13.50
C TYR A 22 -0.05 9.54 -12.13
N TYR A 23 -0.95 9.55 -11.15
CA TYR A 23 -0.65 10.07 -9.81
C TYR A 23 0.34 9.18 -9.06
N THR A 24 0.22 7.86 -9.24
CA THR A 24 1.14 6.89 -8.61
C THR A 24 2.56 7.06 -9.16
N TRP A 25 2.69 7.27 -10.46
CA TRP A 25 4.00 7.50 -11.08
C TRP A 25 4.67 8.75 -10.50
N ARG A 26 3.92 9.84 -10.34
CA ARG A 26 4.43 11.07 -9.73
C ARG A 26 4.88 10.83 -8.29
N ALA A 27 4.05 10.18 -7.50
CA ALA A 27 4.36 9.87 -6.11
C ALA A 27 5.56 8.93 -5.99
N PHE A 28 5.66 7.94 -6.87
CA PHE A 28 6.77 7.00 -6.92
C PHE A 28 8.10 7.71 -7.20
N LYS A 29 8.11 8.60 -8.17
CA LYS A 29 9.31 9.39 -8.48
C LYS A 29 9.73 10.27 -7.29
N SER A 30 8.76 10.87 -6.63
CA SER A 30 9.00 11.67 -5.44
C SER A 30 9.58 10.82 -4.31
N ALA A 31 9.09 9.58 -4.14
CA ALA A 31 9.60 8.66 -3.12
C ALA A 31 11.06 8.27 -3.39
N GLN A 32 11.41 8.02 -4.64
CA GLN A 32 12.76 7.60 -5.01
C GLN A 32 13.84 8.63 -4.63
N ILE A 33 13.50 9.92 -4.64
CA ILE A 33 14.44 10.98 -4.31
C ILE A 33 14.25 11.52 -2.89
N ALA A 34 13.31 10.97 -2.14
CA ALA A 34 13.05 11.44 -0.78
C ALA A 34 14.18 11.04 0.17
N GLU A 35 14.50 11.96 1.10
CA GLU A 35 15.51 11.72 2.11
C GLU A 35 15.15 10.51 2.95
N GLY A 36 16.11 9.60 3.12
CA GLY A 36 15.91 8.38 3.90
C GLY A 36 15.29 7.22 3.13
N ASN A 37 14.92 7.42 1.86
CA ASN A 37 14.45 6.31 1.02
C ASN A 37 15.64 5.47 0.56
N ILE A 38 15.58 4.17 0.83
CA ILE A 38 16.62 3.22 0.42
C ILE A 38 16.25 2.60 -0.93
N SER A 39 14.99 2.21 -1.11
CA SER A 39 14.51 1.65 -2.37
C SER A 39 13.00 1.82 -2.51
N SER A 40 12.54 1.83 -3.75
CA SER A 40 11.12 1.92 -4.08
C SER A 40 10.87 1.04 -5.29
N THR A 41 9.89 0.15 -5.17
CA THR A 41 9.54 -0.81 -6.21
C THR A 41 8.03 -0.84 -6.39
N THR A 42 7.57 -0.85 -7.64
CA THR A 42 6.16 -1.05 -7.95
C THR A 42 5.99 -2.37 -8.70
N PHE A 43 4.89 -3.05 -8.44
CA PHE A 43 4.56 -4.31 -9.10
C PHE A 43 3.06 -4.52 -9.03
N LYS A 44 2.58 -5.56 -9.70
CA LYS A 44 1.15 -5.84 -9.75
C LYS A 44 0.92 -7.31 -9.43
N ASP A 45 -0.08 -7.57 -8.59
CA ASP A 45 -0.55 -8.92 -8.30
C ASP A 45 -2.04 -8.98 -8.64
N ALA A 46 -2.39 -9.72 -9.72
CA ALA A 46 -3.74 -9.77 -10.27
C ALA A 46 -4.27 -8.34 -10.52
N ASP A 47 -5.32 -7.90 -9.82
CA ASP A 47 -5.89 -6.57 -9.97
C ASP A 47 -5.37 -5.56 -8.95
N VAL A 48 -4.36 -5.94 -8.15
CA VAL A 48 -3.80 -5.09 -7.09
C VAL A 48 -2.53 -4.40 -7.58
N PHE A 49 -2.53 -3.08 -7.53
CA PHE A 49 -1.32 -2.29 -7.78
C PHE A 49 -0.55 -2.16 -6.47
N MET A 50 0.67 -2.64 -6.43
CA MET A 50 1.46 -2.71 -5.21
C MET A 50 2.71 -1.86 -5.25
N THR A 51 3.09 -1.34 -4.08
CA THR A 51 4.32 -0.59 -3.88
C THR A 51 5.06 -1.17 -2.69
N LEU A 52 6.36 -1.35 -2.84
CA LEU A 52 7.25 -1.76 -1.75
C LEU A 52 8.30 -0.68 -1.61
N THR A 53 8.28 0.04 -0.47
CA THR A 53 9.26 1.08 -0.19
C THR A 53 10.05 0.70 1.06
N VAL A 54 11.35 1.02 1.05
CA VAL A 54 12.25 0.74 2.17
C VAL A 54 12.87 2.07 2.60
N TRP A 55 12.81 2.33 3.90
CA TRP A 55 13.24 3.59 4.51
C TRP A 55 14.24 3.35 5.62
N GLU A 56 15.16 4.29 5.81
CA GLU A 56 16.15 4.22 6.89
C GLU A 56 15.49 4.17 8.26
N ASP A 57 14.38 4.92 8.42
CA ASP A 57 13.65 4.99 9.67
C ASP A 57 12.20 5.44 9.44
N LYS A 58 11.41 5.34 10.51
CA LYS A 58 10.00 5.73 10.51
C LYS A 58 9.80 7.23 10.24
N GLU A 59 10.71 8.06 10.76
CA GLU A 59 10.61 9.50 10.59
C GLU A 59 10.73 9.92 9.13
N SER A 60 11.67 9.32 8.39
CA SER A 60 11.85 9.58 6.96
C SER A 60 10.60 9.22 6.16
N MET A 61 10.03 8.06 6.43
CA MET A 61 8.79 7.62 5.79
C MET A 61 7.64 8.57 6.11
N ARG A 62 7.49 8.94 7.38
CA ARG A 62 6.43 9.84 7.83
C ARG A 62 6.55 11.21 7.17
N LYS A 63 7.76 11.74 7.09
CA LYS A 63 8.03 13.02 6.45
C LYS A 63 7.61 13.00 4.98
N PHE A 64 7.90 11.91 4.27
CA PHE A 64 7.47 11.73 2.88
C PHE A 64 5.93 11.68 2.79
N TYR A 65 5.27 10.90 3.62
CA TYR A 65 3.81 10.76 3.60
C TYR A 65 3.08 12.06 3.92
N LEU A 66 3.67 12.91 4.75
CA LEU A 66 3.11 14.23 5.07
C LEU A 66 3.49 15.30 4.04
N GLY A 67 4.39 14.97 3.12
CA GLY A 67 4.84 15.88 2.07
C GLY A 67 3.77 16.12 1.00
N GLY A 68 3.90 17.25 0.30
CA GLY A 68 2.89 17.71 -0.66
C GLY A 68 2.59 16.73 -1.79
N GLU A 69 3.62 16.10 -2.37
CA GLU A 69 3.42 15.18 -3.50
C GLU A 69 2.61 13.94 -3.09
N HIS A 70 2.95 13.33 -1.97
CA HIS A 70 2.23 12.14 -1.50
C HIS A 70 0.80 12.50 -1.08
N ARG A 71 0.62 13.61 -0.38
CA ARG A 71 -0.71 14.07 0.05
C ARG A 71 -1.60 14.38 -1.14
N GLU A 72 -1.05 15.03 -2.16
CA GLU A 72 -1.79 15.33 -3.39
C GLU A 72 -2.19 14.05 -4.11
N ALA A 73 -1.26 13.08 -4.23
CA ALA A 73 -1.55 11.79 -4.83
C ALA A 73 -2.67 11.07 -4.08
N MET A 74 -2.62 11.04 -2.76
CA MET A 74 -3.67 10.42 -1.93
C MET A 74 -5.03 11.07 -2.14
N ARG A 75 -5.06 12.41 -2.19
CA ARG A 75 -6.30 13.15 -2.41
C ARG A 75 -6.93 12.84 -3.76
N GLN A 76 -6.10 12.74 -4.81
CA GLN A 76 -6.57 12.49 -6.17
C GLN A 76 -6.93 11.02 -6.40
N THR A 77 -6.23 10.07 -5.76
CA THR A 77 -6.44 8.64 -6.01
C THR A 77 -7.52 8.02 -5.13
N LYS A 78 -7.80 8.58 -3.96
CA LYS A 78 -8.80 8.03 -3.04
C LYS A 78 -10.17 7.77 -3.71
N PRO A 79 -10.75 8.73 -4.46
CA PRO A 79 -12.02 8.49 -5.14
C PRO A 79 -11.94 7.49 -6.29
N LEU A 80 -10.74 7.11 -6.74
CA LEU A 80 -10.53 6.15 -7.81
C LEU A 80 -10.47 4.71 -7.31
N GLY A 81 -10.43 4.52 -5.98
CA GLY A 81 -10.19 3.22 -5.37
C GLY A 81 -11.44 2.45 -5.03
N HIS A 82 -11.36 1.15 -5.26
CA HIS A 82 -12.32 0.17 -4.76
C HIS A 82 -11.84 -0.40 -3.42
N TYR A 83 -10.52 -0.55 -3.25
CA TYR A 83 -9.93 -1.20 -2.09
C TYR A 83 -8.48 -0.76 -1.91
N ALA A 84 -8.06 -0.56 -0.67
CA ALA A 84 -6.66 -0.28 -0.36
C ALA A 84 -6.31 -0.86 1.01
N LYS A 85 -5.11 -1.44 1.09
CA LYS A 85 -4.58 -2.04 2.31
C LYS A 85 -3.09 -1.75 2.40
N VAL A 86 -2.59 -1.53 3.63
CA VAL A 86 -1.20 -1.17 3.87
C VAL A 86 -0.63 -1.95 5.05
N TYR A 87 0.69 -2.14 5.03
CA TYR A 87 1.41 -2.72 6.15
C TYR A 87 2.82 -2.16 6.20
N SER A 88 3.28 -1.83 7.40
CA SER A 88 4.66 -1.35 7.61
C SER A 88 5.26 -2.07 8.81
N TYR A 89 6.55 -2.41 8.70
CA TYR A 89 7.25 -3.11 9.78
C TYR A 89 8.75 -2.87 9.69
N LEU A 90 9.43 -3.09 10.80
CA LEU A 90 10.90 -2.99 10.88
C LEU A 90 11.52 -4.35 10.59
N THR A 91 12.58 -4.36 9.79
CA THR A 91 13.29 -5.60 9.46
C THR A 91 14.72 -5.32 9.02
N ASP A 92 15.59 -6.31 9.19
CA ASP A 92 16.94 -6.28 8.66
C ASP A 92 17.00 -6.87 7.24
N GLU A 93 15.97 -7.61 6.84
CA GLU A 93 15.89 -8.23 5.53
C GLU A 93 14.72 -7.70 4.73
N VAL A 94 15.01 -7.10 3.56
CA VAL A 94 13.98 -6.61 2.65
C VAL A 94 13.29 -7.81 2.00
N PRO A 95 11.95 -7.90 2.06
CA PRO A 95 11.24 -9.02 1.45
C PRO A 95 11.34 -8.99 -0.08
N THR A 96 11.25 -10.15 -0.69
CA THR A 96 11.04 -10.25 -2.13
C THR A 96 9.62 -9.79 -2.46
N THR A 97 9.31 -9.54 -3.73
CA THR A 97 7.95 -9.16 -4.13
C THR A 97 6.94 -10.23 -3.76
N LYS A 98 7.29 -11.50 -3.91
CA LYS A 98 6.44 -12.63 -3.54
C LYS A 98 6.14 -12.64 -2.04
N GLU A 99 7.18 -12.47 -1.22
CA GLU A 99 7.04 -12.39 0.23
C GLU A 99 6.21 -11.17 0.64
N ALA A 100 6.43 -10.03 -0.01
CA ALA A 100 5.69 -8.80 0.26
C ALA A 100 4.19 -8.99 -0.01
N ILE A 101 3.82 -9.70 -1.08
CA ILE A 101 2.42 -10.01 -1.39
C ILE A 101 1.78 -10.80 -0.24
N GLU A 102 2.46 -11.84 0.24
CA GLU A 102 1.95 -12.69 1.32
C GLU A 102 1.82 -11.90 2.63
N ILE A 103 2.82 -11.10 2.97
CA ILE A 103 2.79 -10.26 4.18
C ILE A 103 1.62 -9.29 4.09
N TRP A 104 1.45 -8.64 2.96
CA TRP A 104 0.35 -7.69 2.73
C TRP A 104 -1.01 -8.38 2.88
N ARG A 105 -1.18 -9.56 2.29
CA ARG A 105 -2.45 -10.31 2.37
C ARG A 105 -2.78 -10.69 3.80
N ASN A 106 -1.81 -11.18 4.55
CA ASN A 106 -2.04 -11.74 5.88
C ASN A 106 -2.03 -10.70 6.99
N GLU A 107 -1.20 -9.67 6.88
CA GLU A 107 -0.95 -8.72 7.96
C GLU A 107 -1.45 -7.30 7.69
N GLY A 108 -1.82 -7.00 6.46
CA GLY A 108 -2.21 -5.66 6.05
C GLY A 108 -3.45 -5.13 6.75
N ARG A 109 -3.52 -3.80 6.87
CA ARG A 109 -4.66 -3.10 7.45
C ARG A 109 -5.41 -2.36 6.35
N ILE A 110 -6.73 -2.62 6.25
CA ILE A 110 -7.59 -1.97 5.25
C ILE A 110 -7.72 -0.49 5.59
N VAL A 111 -7.44 0.37 4.61
CA VAL A 111 -7.57 1.83 4.76
C VAL A 111 -8.67 2.40 3.86
N HIS A 112 -9.20 1.60 2.94
CA HIS A 112 -10.29 1.99 2.04
C HIS A 112 -11.02 0.73 1.55
N GLY A 113 -12.34 0.80 1.46
CA GLY A 113 -13.16 -0.32 1.01
C GLY A 113 -13.52 -1.30 2.13
N GLU A 114 -14.17 -2.38 1.76
CA GLU A 114 -14.65 -3.40 2.69
C GLU A 114 -13.74 -4.63 2.66
N PRO A 115 -13.70 -5.41 3.77
CA PRO A 115 -12.95 -6.66 3.79
C PRO A 115 -13.37 -7.57 2.65
N ASP A 116 -12.40 -8.20 2.00
CA ASP A 116 -12.62 -9.09 0.87
C ASP A 116 -11.64 -10.27 0.93
N PRO A 117 -12.16 -11.51 1.02
CA PRO A 117 -11.31 -12.71 1.05
C PRO A 117 -10.40 -12.84 -0.16
N LYS A 118 -10.76 -12.23 -1.29
CA LYS A 118 -9.94 -12.19 -2.50
C LYS A 118 -8.56 -11.61 -2.21
N TYR A 119 -8.48 -10.67 -1.25
CA TYR A 119 -7.22 -10.01 -0.87
C TYR A 119 -6.65 -10.53 0.46
N GLY A 120 -7.13 -11.68 0.92
CA GLY A 120 -6.62 -12.30 2.14
C GLY A 120 -7.33 -11.89 3.42
N ASP A 121 -8.36 -11.08 3.34
CA ASP A 121 -9.07 -10.60 4.53
C ASP A 121 -10.00 -11.67 5.11
N LYS A 122 -10.14 -11.64 6.44
CA LYS A 122 -11.11 -12.47 7.15
C LYS A 122 -12.41 -11.69 7.26
N ILE A 123 -13.53 -12.38 6.98
CA ILE A 123 -14.86 -11.82 7.17
C ILE A 123 -15.43 -12.45 8.43
N VAL A 124 -15.80 -11.58 9.39
CA VAL A 124 -16.46 -12.05 10.61
C VAL A 124 -17.95 -12.21 10.30
N SER A 125 -18.45 -13.45 10.39
CA SER A 125 -19.86 -13.74 10.18
C SER A 125 -20.65 -13.48 11.47
N ASP A 126 -21.98 -13.39 11.37
CA ASP A 126 -22.85 -13.25 12.53
C ASP A 126 -22.68 -14.41 13.50
N GLU A 127 -22.39 -15.61 12.99
CA GLU A 127 -22.12 -16.77 13.81
C GLU A 127 -20.86 -16.62 14.65
N ASP A 128 -19.80 -16.06 14.04
CA ASP A 128 -18.54 -15.82 14.75
C ASP A 128 -18.72 -14.78 15.85
N VAL A 129 -19.52 -13.76 15.59
CA VAL A 129 -19.82 -12.71 16.58
C VAL A 129 -20.64 -13.29 17.73
N SER A 130 -21.60 -14.17 17.45
CA SER A 130 -22.49 -14.73 18.47
C SER A 130 -21.81 -15.75 19.39
N THR A 131 -20.65 -16.28 19.01
CA THR A 131 -19.90 -17.25 19.83
C THR A 131 -18.92 -16.57 20.80
N GLU A 132 -18.78 -15.29 20.71
CA GLU A 132 -17.96 -14.51 21.63
C GLU A 132 -18.78 -14.03 22.81
#